data_ec3688217ee6e7e837d84cab5e3800ff
#
_entry.id   ec3688217ee6e7e837d84cab5e3800ff
#
_cell.length_a   1.000
_cell.length_b   1.000
_cell.length_c   1.000
_cell.angle_alpha   90.00
_cell.angle_beta   90.00
_cell.angle_gamma   90.00
#
_symmetry.space_group_name_H-M   'P 1'
#
loop_
_entity.id
_entity.type
_entity.pdbx_description
1 polymer ?
#
loop_
_entity_poly.entity_id
_entity_poly.type
_entity_poly.pdbx_seq_one_letter_code
_entity_poly.pdbx_strand_id
1 'polypeptide(L)'
;RDTAKRNERIVLMKGLYDIHCHILPGVDDGARNMEESLWMLSKEYKEGVRHVILTPHFRYEMFEPHMNIVTRQFMQLRREAIKIGQGDLQLYLGCELHSSMDMVECLKKGRRLTLAGSRYVLVEFSNSDEKSYIEERVRSLLMNGFIPIIAHAERYKATRSDIRFLEELREAGAYIQINADTISG
;
A
#
# COMPACT_ATOMS: atom_id res chain seq x y z
N ARG A 1 31.93 33.66 21.72
CA ARG A 1 30.89 33.61 20.67
C ARG A 1 30.27 32.21 20.76
N ASP A 2 29.16 32.15 21.50
CA ASP A 2 28.40 30.94 21.76
C ASP A 2 27.59 30.61 20.52
N THR A 3 27.92 29.52 19.85
CA THR A 3 27.05 28.89 18.86
C THR A 3 26.16 27.94 19.60
N ALA A 4 24.99 28.41 20.00
CA ALA A 4 23.92 27.60 20.54
C ALA A 4 23.53 26.58 19.48
N LYS A 5 23.92 25.31 19.67
CA LYS A 5 23.39 24.18 18.92
C LYS A 5 21.88 24.08 19.20
N ARG A 6 21.08 24.47 18.23
CA ARG A 6 19.65 24.26 18.23
C ARG A 6 19.44 22.76 18.24
N ASN A 7 19.15 22.18 19.40
CA ASN A 7 18.61 20.83 19.53
C ASN A 7 17.20 20.86 18.96
N GLU A 8 17.06 20.63 17.67
CA GLU A 8 15.76 20.30 17.10
C GLU A 8 15.34 18.96 17.70
N ARG A 9 14.45 19.01 18.67
CA ARG A 9 13.72 17.83 19.11
C ARG A 9 12.87 17.40 17.93
N ILE A 10 13.33 16.40 17.19
CA ILE A 10 12.49 15.67 16.25
C ILE A 10 11.36 15.06 17.11
N VAL A 11 10.19 15.67 17.06
CA VAL A 11 9.00 15.08 17.67
C VAL A 11 8.63 13.90 16.79
N LEU A 12 9.05 12.71 17.18
CA LEU A 12 8.67 11.49 16.48
C LEU A 12 7.14 11.35 16.60
N MET A 13 6.44 11.51 15.51
CA MET A 13 5.01 11.21 15.46
C MET A 13 4.82 9.73 15.78
N LYS A 14 3.88 9.41 16.66
CA LYS A 14 3.53 8.02 17.00
C LYS A 14 2.13 7.72 16.51
N GLY A 15 1.87 6.45 16.18
CA GLY A 15 0.58 6.02 15.70
C GLY A 15 0.36 6.24 14.20
N LEU A 16 1.44 6.36 13.43
CA LEU A 16 1.36 6.43 11.98
C LEU A 16 0.84 5.12 11.38
N TYR A 17 0.18 5.25 10.24
CA TYR A 17 -0.28 4.14 9.43
C TYR A 17 0.57 4.03 8.18
N ASP A 18 1.14 2.84 7.93
CA ASP A 18 1.61 2.47 6.61
C ASP A 18 0.51 1.66 5.91
N ILE A 19 0.05 2.15 4.78
CA ILE A 19 -1.04 1.55 4.00
C ILE A 19 -0.58 0.90 2.70
N HIS A 20 0.73 0.94 2.42
CA HIS A 20 1.30 0.41 1.19
C HIS A 20 2.74 -0.08 1.41
N CYS A 21 2.93 -1.36 1.62
CA CYS A 21 4.25 -1.96 1.79
C CYS A 21 4.30 -3.42 1.34
N HIS A 22 5.51 -3.86 0.96
CA HIS A 22 5.82 -5.23 0.50
C HIS A 22 6.64 -5.98 1.56
N ILE A 23 6.14 -6.00 2.78
CA ILE A 23 6.83 -6.61 3.94
C ILE A 23 6.44 -8.09 4.13
N LEU A 24 5.39 -8.57 3.44
CA LEU A 24 4.98 -9.98 3.59
C LEU A 24 6.03 -10.92 2.98
N PRO A 25 6.60 -11.89 3.75
CA PRO A 25 7.78 -12.60 3.30
C PRO A 25 7.52 -13.57 2.15
N GLY A 26 8.31 -13.47 1.07
CA GLY A 26 8.39 -14.47 0.00
C GLY A 26 7.13 -14.64 -0.85
N VAL A 27 6.35 -13.57 -1.02
CA VAL A 27 5.10 -13.61 -1.81
C VAL A 27 5.14 -12.74 -3.07
N ASP A 28 6.02 -11.74 -3.11
CA ASP A 28 6.24 -10.82 -4.22
C ASP A 28 7.72 -10.39 -4.27
N ASP A 29 8.00 -9.24 -4.89
CA ASP A 29 9.35 -8.65 -5.01
C ASP A 29 9.82 -7.86 -3.77
N GLY A 30 9.04 -7.84 -2.70
CA GLY A 30 9.39 -7.21 -1.43
C GLY A 30 10.29 -8.08 -0.56
N ALA A 31 9.94 -8.26 0.72
CA ALA A 31 10.72 -9.03 1.67
C ALA A 31 10.90 -10.50 1.23
N ARG A 32 12.13 -10.95 1.09
CA ARG A 32 12.48 -12.29 0.60
C ARG A 32 12.20 -13.39 1.63
N ASN A 33 12.26 -13.06 2.92
CA ASN A 33 12.12 -14.00 4.02
C ASN A 33 11.66 -13.32 5.31
N MET A 34 11.38 -14.11 6.33
CA MET A 34 10.89 -13.63 7.62
C MET A 34 11.86 -12.68 8.34
N GLU A 35 13.15 -12.91 8.23
CA GLU A 35 14.16 -12.06 8.86
C GLU A 35 14.14 -10.66 8.28
N GLU A 36 14.07 -10.55 6.94
CA GLU A 36 13.96 -9.29 6.24
C GLU A 36 12.66 -8.56 6.56
N SER A 37 11.53 -9.28 6.60
CA SER A 37 10.23 -8.74 7.03
C SER A 37 10.29 -8.14 8.43
N LEU A 38 10.87 -8.84 9.38
CA LEU A 38 11.00 -8.35 10.76
C LEU A 38 11.95 -7.16 10.86
N TRP A 39 13.00 -7.14 10.06
CA TRP A 39 13.90 -5.99 9.98
C TRP A 39 13.17 -4.76 9.44
N MET A 40 12.39 -4.90 8.36
CA MET A 40 11.57 -3.82 7.79
C MET A 40 10.56 -3.30 8.80
N LEU A 41 9.78 -4.17 9.44
CA LEU A 41 8.83 -3.78 10.50
C LEU A 41 9.50 -3.07 11.67
N SER A 42 10.72 -3.48 12.03
CA SER A 42 11.48 -2.81 13.09
C SER A 42 11.90 -1.39 12.72
N LYS A 43 12.16 -1.14 11.43
CA LYS A 43 12.43 0.20 10.89
C LYS A 43 11.18 1.08 10.96
N GLU A 44 10.06 0.60 10.40
CA GLU A 44 8.76 1.24 10.47
C GLU A 44 8.39 1.65 11.91
N TYR A 45 8.54 0.69 12.84
CA TYR A 45 8.24 0.94 14.24
C TYR A 45 9.10 2.06 14.86
N LYS A 46 10.39 2.11 14.52
CA LYS A 46 11.33 3.16 14.99
C LYS A 46 10.96 4.53 14.43
N GLU A 47 10.39 4.58 13.25
CA GLU A 47 9.91 5.80 12.58
C GLU A 47 8.54 6.28 13.09
N GLY A 48 7.92 5.51 13.98
CA GLY A 48 6.66 5.90 14.63
C GLY A 48 5.42 5.21 14.09
N VAL A 49 5.57 4.32 13.09
CA VAL A 49 4.46 3.52 12.56
C VAL A 49 3.98 2.53 13.62
N ARG A 50 2.66 2.41 13.76
CA ARG A 50 2.01 1.47 14.70
C ARG A 50 0.98 0.60 14.00
N HIS A 51 0.56 0.96 12.81
CA HIS A 51 -0.41 0.24 12.03
C HIS A 51 0.16 0.01 10.63
N VAL A 52 0.33 -1.25 10.25
CA VAL A 52 0.87 -1.61 8.93
C VAL A 52 -0.13 -2.49 8.20
N ILE A 53 -0.55 -2.05 7.02
CA ILE A 53 -1.34 -2.87 6.12
C ILE A 53 -0.39 -3.48 5.08
N LEU A 54 -0.13 -4.77 5.22
CA LEU A 54 0.70 -5.52 4.30
C LEU A 54 -0.03 -5.69 2.97
N THR A 55 0.52 -5.15 1.90
CA THR A 55 -0.11 -5.08 0.58
C THR A 55 0.71 -5.80 -0.49
N PRO A 56 0.86 -7.14 -0.39
CA PRO A 56 1.56 -7.86 -1.43
C PRO A 56 0.92 -7.61 -2.80
N HIS A 57 1.75 -7.58 -3.83
CA HIS A 57 1.30 -7.48 -5.20
C HIS A 57 0.32 -8.60 -5.56
N PHE A 58 -0.69 -8.22 -6.32
CA PHE A 58 -1.40 -9.14 -7.18
C PHE A 58 -1.44 -8.57 -8.60
N ARG A 59 -0.71 -9.22 -9.50
CA ARG A 59 -0.64 -8.91 -10.92
C ARG A 59 -0.61 -10.19 -11.72
N TYR A 60 -1.54 -10.37 -12.64
CA TYR A 60 -1.60 -11.52 -13.53
C TYR A 60 -0.27 -11.75 -14.24
N GLU A 61 0.11 -13.01 -14.40
CA GLU A 61 1.33 -13.47 -15.08
C GLU A 61 2.66 -13.05 -14.43
N MET A 62 2.61 -12.30 -13.30
CA MET A 62 3.80 -11.82 -12.61
C MET A 62 3.80 -12.17 -11.13
N PHE A 63 2.78 -11.73 -10.39
CA PHE A 63 2.63 -11.98 -8.96
C PHE A 63 1.22 -12.50 -8.69
N GLU A 64 1.08 -13.81 -8.60
CA GLU A 64 -0.20 -14.48 -8.34
C GLU A 64 -0.13 -15.39 -7.11
N PRO A 65 0.23 -14.86 -5.94
CA PRO A 65 0.32 -15.70 -4.77
C PRO A 65 -1.04 -16.30 -4.40
N HIS A 66 -1.07 -17.59 -4.10
CA HIS A 66 -2.27 -18.23 -3.60
C HIS A 66 -2.65 -17.66 -2.23
N MET A 67 -3.94 -17.38 -2.02
CA MET A 67 -4.45 -16.78 -0.78
C MET A 67 -4.13 -17.59 0.47
N ASN A 68 -4.04 -18.91 0.39
CA ASN A 68 -3.62 -19.75 1.51
C ASN A 68 -2.15 -19.50 1.90
N ILE A 69 -1.26 -19.21 0.94
CA ILE A 69 0.13 -18.86 1.19
C ILE A 69 0.19 -17.48 1.84
N VAL A 70 -0.48 -16.49 1.26
CA VAL A 70 -0.58 -15.11 1.78
C VAL A 70 -1.06 -15.13 3.24
N THR A 71 -2.17 -15.84 3.51
CA THR A 71 -2.74 -15.94 4.86
C THR A 71 -1.78 -16.62 5.83
N ARG A 72 -1.12 -17.70 5.43
CA ARG A 72 -0.15 -18.42 6.26
C ARG A 72 1.04 -17.53 6.63
N GLN A 73 1.64 -16.85 5.66
CA GLN A 73 2.76 -15.92 5.86
C GLN A 73 2.36 -14.76 6.76
N PHE A 74 1.17 -14.20 6.54
CA PHE A 74 0.63 -13.14 7.39
C PHE A 74 0.50 -13.60 8.85
N MET A 75 -0.10 -14.75 9.10
CA MET A 75 -0.30 -15.27 10.44
C MET A 75 1.03 -15.58 11.14
N GLN A 76 2.03 -16.04 10.39
CA GLN A 76 3.35 -16.28 10.91
C GLN A 76 4.07 -14.97 11.25
N LEU A 77 4.09 -14.00 10.31
CA LEU A 77 4.71 -12.71 10.53
C LEU A 77 4.06 -11.97 11.71
N ARG A 78 2.73 -12.00 11.81
CA ARG A 78 1.99 -11.36 12.91
C ARG A 78 2.38 -11.92 14.28
N ARG A 79 2.62 -13.23 14.39
CA ARG A 79 3.10 -13.87 15.65
C ARG A 79 4.51 -13.42 16.00
N GLU A 80 5.42 -13.38 15.03
CA GLU A 80 6.80 -12.97 15.26
C GLU A 80 6.91 -11.46 15.57
N ALA A 81 6.09 -10.65 14.94
CA ALA A 81 6.06 -9.19 15.12
C ALA A 81 5.63 -8.74 16.52
N ILE A 82 5.00 -9.61 17.33
CA ILE A 82 4.66 -9.30 18.73
C ILE A 82 5.91 -8.89 19.52
N LYS A 83 7.09 -9.41 19.15
CA LYS A 83 8.37 -9.07 19.76
C LYS A 83 8.81 -7.64 19.46
N ILE A 84 8.25 -7.02 18.41
CA ILE A 84 8.49 -5.65 18.04
C ILE A 84 7.48 -4.77 18.80
N GLY A 85 7.97 -3.82 19.60
CA GLY A 85 7.09 -2.90 20.32
C GLY A 85 6.19 -3.52 21.39
N GLN A 86 6.45 -4.75 21.82
CA GLN A 86 5.71 -5.44 22.88
C GLN A 86 4.19 -5.53 22.63
N GLY A 87 3.78 -5.67 21.36
CA GLY A 87 2.38 -5.84 20.97
C GLY A 87 1.66 -4.53 20.60
N ASP A 88 2.34 -3.42 20.58
CA ASP A 88 1.78 -2.11 20.19
C ASP A 88 1.79 -1.91 18.63
N LEU A 89 2.50 -2.77 17.88
CA LEU A 89 2.48 -2.81 16.43
C LEU A 89 1.33 -3.69 15.93
N GLN A 90 0.41 -3.10 15.19
CA GLN A 90 -0.75 -3.79 14.63
C GLN A 90 -0.55 -4.08 13.15
N LEU A 91 -0.69 -5.33 12.75
CA LEU A 91 -0.58 -5.76 11.36
C LEU A 91 -1.95 -6.12 10.80
N TYR A 92 -2.22 -5.63 9.62
CA TYR A 92 -3.41 -5.92 8.82
C TYR A 92 -2.99 -6.47 7.45
N LEU A 93 -3.91 -7.11 6.77
CA LEU A 93 -3.67 -7.64 5.43
C LEU A 93 -4.49 -6.87 4.41
N GLY A 94 -3.90 -6.59 3.28
CA GLY A 94 -4.49 -6.01 2.09
C GLY A 94 -3.87 -6.60 0.84
N CYS A 95 -3.96 -5.90 -0.25
CA CYS A 95 -3.35 -6.26 -1.53
C CYS A 95 -3.12 -4.99 -2.34
N GLU A 96 -1.96 -4.86 -2.98
CA GLU A 96 -1.79 -3.94 -4.09
C GLU A 96 -2.25 -4.65 -5.36
N LEU A 97 -3.41 -4.25 -5.84
CA LEU A 97 -4.09 -4.88 -6.96
C LEU A 97 -3.73 -4.18 -8.27
N HIS A 98 -3.01 -4.87 -9.16
CA HIS A 98 -2.85 -4.38 -10.52
C HIS A 98 -4.20 -4.36 -11.24
N SER A 99 -4.54 -3.26 -11.88
CA SER A 99 -5.82 -3.05 -12.53
C SER A 99 -6.08 -4.11 -13.61
N SER A 100 -7.30 -4.65 -13.61
CA SER A 100 -7.76 -5.62 -14.61
C SER A 100 -9.27 -5.48 -14.83
N MET A 101 -9.76 -6.08 -15.91
CA MET A 101 -11.18 -6.03 -16.24
C MET A 101 -12.05 -6.75 -15.20
N ASP A 102 -11.53 -7.80 -14.60
CA ASP A 102 -12.24 -8.64 -13.63
C ASP A 102 -11.95 -8.28 -12.15
N MET A 103 -11.20 -7.20 -11.88
CA MET A 103 -10.78 -6.85 -10.52
C MET A 103 -11.95 -6.70 -9.54
N VAL A 104 -13.05 -6.08 -9.97
CA VAL A 104 -14.25 -5.92 -9.14
C VAL A 104 -14.87 -7.27 -8.79
N GLU A 105 -14.94 -8.17 -9.76
CA GLU A 105 -15.44 -9.53 -9.53
C GLU A 105 -14.53 -10.29 -8.56
N CYS A 106 -13.22 -10.15 -8.73
CA CYS A 106 -12.23 -10.76 -7.82
C CYS A 106 -12.37 -10.26 -6.38
N LEU A 107 -12.59 -8.97 -6.19
CA LEU A 107 -12.84 -8.37 -4.88
C LEU A 107 -14.16 -8.88 -4.27
N LYS A 108 -15.25 -8.85 -5.02
CA LYS A 108 -16.58 -9.32 -4.56
C LYS A 108 -16.60 -10.80 -4.18
N LYS A 109 -15.84 -11.63 -4.88
CA LYS A 109 -15.70 -13.07 -4.60
C LYS A 109 -14.67 -13.39 -3.52
N GLY A 110 -14.05 -12.39 -2.91
CA GLY A 110 -13.00 -12.58 -1.90
C GLY A 110 -11.72 -13.24 -2.43
N ARG A 111 -11.53 -13.26 -3.76
CA ARG A 111 -10.30 -13.77 -4.39
C ARG A 111 -9.13 -12.80 -4.25
N ARG A 112 -9.44 -11.54 -3.95
CA ARG A 112 -8.48 -10.46 -3.69
C ARG A 112 -8.95 -9.67 -2.49
N LEU A 113 -8.01 -8.98 -1.84
CA LEU A 113 -8.26 -8.31 -0.58
C LEU A 113 -8.38 -6.80 -0.76
N THR A 114 -9.30 -6.23 -0.02
CA THR A 114 -9.31 -4.80 0.27
C THR A 114 -8.35 -4.48 1.40
N LEU A 115 -8.02 -3.23 1.63
CA LEU A 115 -7.15 -2.82 2.73
C LEU A 115 -7.83 -3.10 4.08
N ALA A 116 -7.26 -4.01 4.86
CA ALA A 116 -7.73 -4.38 6.20
C ALA A 116 -9.21 -4.79 6.27
N GLY A 117 -9.77 -5.36 5.20
CA GLY A 117 -11.18 -5.76 5.13
C GLY A 117 -12.16 -4.59 5.03
N SER A 118 -11.70 -3.39 4.77
CA SER A 118 -12.50 -2.17 4.57
C SER A 118 -13.07 -2.11 3.14
N ARG A 119 -13.59 -0.96 2.72
CA ARG A 119 -13.96 -0.69 1.33
C ARG A 119 -12.83 -0.12 0.47
N TYR A 120 -11.69 0.21 1.09
CA TYR A 120 -10.56 0.78 0.38
C TYR A 120 -9.81 -0.28 -0.42
N VAL A 121 -9.48 0.03 -1.67
CA VAL A 121 -8.73 -0.82 -2.60
C VAL A 121 -7.50 -0.05 -3.06
N LEU A 122 -6.32 -0.56 -2.75
CA LEU A 122 -5.08 -0.05 -3.31
C LEU A 122 -4.94 -0.63 -4.72
N VAL A 123 -4.97 0.24 -5.72
CA VAL A 123 -4.92 -0.15 -7.12
C VAL A 123 -3.74 0.49 -7.82
N GLU A 124 -2.92 -0.33 -8.50
CA GLU A 124 -1.86 0.13 -9.37
C GLU A 124 -2.24 -0.01 -10.85
N PHE A 125 -1.58 0.79 -11.68
CA PHE A 125 -1.72 0.81 -13.13
C PHE A 125 -0.37 0.61 -13.80
N SER A 126 -0.38 0.20 -15.06
CA SER A 126 0.83 0.20 -15.87
C SER A 126 1.24 1.65 -16.21
N ASN A 127 2.56 1.88 -16.29
CA ASN A 127 3.07 3.22 -16.63
C ASN A 127 2.56 3.76 -17.98
N SER A 128 2.18 2.86 -18.89
CA SER A 128 1.67 3.18 -20.22
C SER A 128 0.15 3.23 -20.32
N ASP A 129 -0.58 2.97 -19.22
CA ASP A 129 -2.03 3.00 -19.26
C ASP A 129 -2.56 4.39 -19.60
N GLU A 130 -3.51 4.43 -20.51
CA GLU A 130 -4.14 5.66 -20.96
C GLU A 130 -5.12 6.20 -19.91
N LYS A 131 -5.33 7.53 -19.88
CA LYS A 131 -6.24 8.19 -18.95
C LYS A 131 -7.64 7.57 -18.95
N SER A 132 -8.18 7.27 -20.13
CA SER A 132 -9.51 6.68 -20.29
C SER A 132 -9.63 5.32 -19.61
N TYR A 133 -8.57 4.50 -19.68
CA TYR A 133 -8.54 3.20 -18.98
C TYR A 133 -8.50 3.37 -17.47
N ILE A 134 -7.63 4.25 -16.97
CA ILE A 134 -7.53 4.55 -15.54
C ILE A 134 -8.88 5.04 -15.00
N GLU A 135 -9.49 6.01 -15.68
CA GLU A 135 -10.80 6.57 -15.32
C GLU A 135 -11.89 5.49 -15.29
N GLU A 136 -11.96 4.65 -16.31
CA GLU A 136 -12.94 3.56 -16.37
C GLU A 136 -12.76 2.58 -15.21
N ARG A 137 -11.53 2.19 -14.87
CA ARG A 137 -11.26 1.26 -13.75
C ARG A 137 -11.59 1.89 -12.41
N VAL A 138 -11.23 3.15 -12.18
CA VAL A 138 -11.60 3.92 -10.98
C VAL A 138 -13.12 4.01 -10.85
N ARG A 139 -13.81 4.41 -11.91
CA ARG A 139 -15.29 4.48 -11.94
C ARG A 139 -15.93 3.13 -11.66
N SER A 140 -15.40 2.05 -12.23
CA SER A 140 -15.89 0.70 -11.98
C SER A 140 -15.81 0.30 -10.52
N LEU A 141 -14.71 0.62 -9.82
CA LEU A 141 -14.58 0.38 -8.36
C LEU A 141 -15.61 1.19 -7.59
N LEU A 142 -15.72 2.49 -7.84
CA LEU A 142 -16.64 3.40 -7.15
C LEU A 142 -18.10 2.97 -7.31
N MET A 143 -18.53 2.64 -8.52
CA MET A 143 -19.90 2.17 -8.81
C MET A 143 -20.23 0.85 -8.10
N ASN A 144 -19.23 0.08 -7.71
CA ASN A 144 -19.39 -1.18 -6.98
C ASN A 144 -19.16 -1.05 -5.47
N GLY A 145 -19.11 0.19 -4.94
CA GLY A 145 -19.03 0.49 -3.53
C GLY A 145 -17.64 0.42 -2.92
N PHE A 146 -16.60 0.24 -3.74
CA PHE A 146 -15.21 0.33 -3.32
C PHE A 146 -14.70 1.77 -3.41
N ILE A 147 -13.68 2.07 -2.59
CA ILE A 147 -13.01 3.37 -2.60
C ILE A 147 -11.58 3.15 -3.09
N PRO A 148 -11.24 3.51 -4.33
CA PRO A 148 -9.90 3.31 -4.85
C PRO A 148 -8.89 4.27 -4.22
N ILE A 149 -7.72 3.74 -3.87
CA ILE A 149 -6.50 4.50 -3.59
C ILE A 149 -5.55 4.18 -4.74
N ILE A 150 -5.24 5.18 -5.55
CA ILE A 150 -4.32 5.02 -6.68
C ILE A 150 -2.90 5.00 -6.15
N ALA A 151 -2.24 3.85 -6.25
CA ALA A 151 -0.89 3.63 -5.76
C ALA A 151 0.14 4.44 -6.57
N HIS A 152 1.16 4.99 -5.88
CA HIS A 152 2.31 5.69 -6.48
C HIS A 152 1.96 6.44 -7.79
N ALA A 153 0.92 7.28 -7.70
CA ALA A 153 0.34 7.97 -8.86
C ALA A 153 1.36 8.82 -9.65
N GLU A 154 2.45 9.24 -9.03
CA GLU A 154 3.55 9.95 -9.65
C GLU A 154 4.31 9.13 -10.70
N ARG A 155 4.14 7.81 -10.73
CA ARG A 155 4.85 6.94 -11.68
C ARG A 155 4.20 6.90 -13.07
N TYR A 156 2.89 7.14 -13.17
CA TYR A 156 2.17 6.98 -14.44
C TYR A 156 2.38 8.16 -15.39
N LYS A 157 2.57 7.86 -16.68
CA LYS A 157 2.68 8.88 -17.71
C LYS A 157 1.44 9.76 -17.76
N ALA A 158 0.26 9.17 -17.61
CA ALA A 158 -1.03 9.85 -17.65
C ALA A 158 -1.15 10.96 -16.60
N THR A 159 -0.67 10.71 -15.37
CA THR A 159 -0.75 11.65 -14.25
C THR A 159 0.39 12.66 -14.24
N ARG A 160 1.61 12.25 -14.60
CA ARG A 160 2.77 13.17 -14.71
C ARG A 160 2.60 14.22 -15.80
N SER A 161 1.93 13.89 -16.88
CA SER A 161 1.71 14.81 -18.00
C SER A 161 0.56 15.77 -17.77
N ASP A 162 -0.33 15.48 -16.83
CA ASP A 162 -1.50 16.31 -16.56
C ASP A 162 -1.96 16.16 -15.09
N ILE A 163 -1.58 17.13 -14.28
CA ILE A 163 -1.95 17.18 -12.86
C ILE A 163 -3.48 17.33 -12.67
N ARG A 164 -4.18 17.96 -13.60
CA ARG A 164 -5.65 18.11 -13.53
C ARG A 164 -6.36 16.77 -13.59
N PHE A 165 -5.77 15.80 -14.28
CA PHE A 165 -6.31 14.45 -14.30
C PHE A 165 -6.34 13.80 -12.89
N LEU A 166 -5.33 14.06 -12.05
CA LEU A 166 -5.37 13.62 -10.64
C LEU A 166 -6.48 14.31 -9.84
N GLU A 167 -6.73 15.59 -10.10
CA GLU A 167 -7.82 16.34 -9.46
C GLU A 167 -9.18 15.76 -9.87
N GLU A 168 -9.38 15.44 -11.15
CA GLU A 168 -10.60 14.80 -11.66
C GLU A 168 -10.85 13.44 -11.00
N LEU A 169 -9.82 12.60 -10.88
CA LEU A 169 -9.91 11.30 -10.19
C LEU A 169 -10.27 11.47 -8.70
N ARG A 170 -9.68 12.45 -8.03
CA ARG A 170 -9.97 12.76 -6.63
C ARG A 170 -11.40 13.29 -6.46
N GLU A 171 -11.86 14.17 -7.34
CA GLU A 171 -13.24 14.68 -7.34
C GLU A 171 -14.27 13.58 -7.61
N ALA A 172 -13.91 12.58 -8.42
CA ALA A 172 -14.72 11.39 -8.63
C ALA A 172 -14.83 10.49 -7.39
N GLY A 173 -13.95 10.66 -6.39
CA GLY A 173 -13.97 9.92 -5.12
C GLY A 173 -12.80 8.97 -4.90
N ALA A 174 -11.76 9.01 -5.74
CA ALA A 174 -10.53 8.27 -5.51
C ALA A 174 -9.60 9.01 -4.55
N TYR A 175 -8.74 8.26 -3.87
CA TYR A 175 -7.59 8.79 -3.13
C TYR A 175 -6.33 8.62 -3.99
N ILE A 176 -5.37 9.51 -3.78
CA ILE A 176 -4.09 9.51 -4.48
C ILE A 176 -2.99 9.21 -3.46
N GLN A 177 -2.22 8.17 -3.68
CA GLN A 177 -1.04 7.85 -2.89
C GLN A 177 0.20 8.20 -3.71
N ILE A 178 1.17 8.83 -3.06
CA ILE A 178 2.47 9.23 -3.61
C ILE A 178 3.54 8.68 -2.66
N ASN A 179 4.63 8.18 -3.21
CA ASN A 179 5.73 7.68 -2.39
C ASN A 179 6.48 8.83 -1.70
N ALA A 180 6.89 8.60 -0.45
CA ALA A 180 7.52 9.63 0.39
C ALA A 180 8.87 10.12 -0.17
N ASP A 181 9.66 9.25 -0.78
CA ASP A 181 10.94 9.58 -1.41
C ASP A 181 10.78 10.54 -2.61
N THR A 182 9.65 10.48 -3.31
CA THR A 182 9.34 11.43 -4.39
C THR A 182 9.11 12.85 -3.87
N ILE A 183 8.66 13.02 -2.63
CA ILE A 183 8.38 14.31 -2.02
C ILE A 183 9.65 14.93 -1.42
N SER A 184 10.57 14.11 -0.96
CA SER A 184 11.80 14.53 -0.29
C SER A 184 12.92 14.97 -1.25
N GLY A 185 12.77 14.78 -2.58
CA GLY A 185 13.52 15.31 -3.76
C GLY A 185 15.02 15.26 -3.65
#